data_b67e3116572eb0fc9aa0dfc93e9533ee
#
_entry.id   b67e3116572eb0fc9aa0dfc93e9533ee
#
_cell.length_a   1.000
_cell.length_b   1.000
_cell.length_c   1.000
_cell.angle_alpha   90.00
_cell.angle_beta   90.00
_cell.angle_gamma   90.00
#
_symmetry.space_group_name_H-M   'P 1'
#
loop_
_entity.id
_entity.type
_entity.pdbx_description
1 polymer ?
#
loop_
_entity_poly.entity_id
_entity_poly.type
_entity_poly.pdbx_seq_one_letter_code
_entity_poly.pdbx_strand_id
1 'polypeptide(L)'
;MHYCEVCRFEMKIRAFRRHTLSIAHRKARLMRAMLERNCITQAEIARRIGVTREHVRQLALRMGFADGKSRHAICRIERRRKEMAEFFVKAEERGYQVEPLRPKSAYINGMLCVQRLACWREIAQGGHKHRYLSVRQPQSRFDICAWKLPDGRFLILPKNLVRVAQTTFSLEERDHSGTASSSHHYREYIERWSVLGEPGGAE
;
A
#
# COMPACT_ATOMS: atom_id res chain seq x y z
N MET A 1 43.03 12.14 5.19
CA MET A 1 41.78 11.72 5.82
C MET A 1 41.28 10.43 5.16
N HIS A 2 40.58 9.56 5.86
CA HIS A 2 40.01 8.34 5.34
C HIS A 2 38.51 8.35 5.48
N TYR A 3 37.82 8.00 4.41
CA TYR A 3 36.36 7.95 4.37
C TYR A 3 35.87 6.53 4.64
N CYS A 4 34.93 6.39 5.58
CA CYS A 4 34.26 5.10 5.80
C CYS A 4 32.97 5.04 4.98
N GLU A 5 32.94 4.26 3.91
CA GLU A 5 31.79 4.10 3.04
C GLU A 5 30.55 3.53 3.77
N VAL A 6 30.78 2.71 4.81
CA VAL A 6 29.68 2.11 5.58
C VAL A 6 28.97 3.13 6.46
N CYS A 7 29.74 3.98 7.15
CA CYS A 7 29.21 4.97 8.09
C CYS A 7 29.12 6.37 7.50
N ARG A 8 29.72 6.59 6.33
CA ARG A 8 29.83 7.88 5.62
C ARG A 8 30.43 9.00 6.47
N PHE A 9 31.52 8.68 7.17
CA PHE A 9 32.31 9.65 7.93
C PHE A 9 33.74 9.71 7.45
N GLU A 10 34.26 10.91 7.36
CA GLU A 10 35.70 11.16 7.19
C GLU A 10 36.41 11.18 8.52
N MET A 11 37.62 10.56 8.61
CA MET A 11 38.40 10.53 9.84
C MET A 11 39.90 10.33 9.59
N LYS A 12 40.72 10.67 10.56
CA LYS A 12 42.17 10.42 10.52
C LYS A 12 42.45 8.91 10.50
N ILE A 13 43.57 8.50 9.86
CA ILE A 13 43.92 7.08 9.65
C ILE A 13 43.90 6.22 10.93
N ARG A 14 44.40 6.75 12.06
CA ARG A 14 44.37 6.01 13.33
C ARG A 14 42.96 5.83 13.88
N ALA A 15 42.12 6.85 13.75
CA ALA A 15 40.70 6.79 14.12
C ALA A 15 39.95 5.84 13.18
N PHE A 16 40.24 5.84 11.89
CA PHE A 16 39.65 4.91 10.91
C PHE A 16 39.92 3.46 11.26
N ARG A 17 41.16 3.08 11.57
CA ARG A 17 41.50 1.70 11.99
C ARG A 17 40.73 1.27 13.26
N ARG A 18 40.65 2.14 14.28
CA ARG A 18 39.87 1.85 15.48
C ARG A 18 38.36 1.75 15.19
N HIS A 19 37.86 2.64 14.32
CA HIS A 19 36.47 2.63 13.92
C HIS A 19 36.09 1.34 13.21
N THR A 20 36.86 0.87 12.22
CA THR A 20 36.56 -0.33 11.46
C THR A 20 36.55 -1.60 12.31
N LEU A 21 37.32 -1.61 13.42
CA LEU A 21 37.35 -2.72 14.38
C LEU A 21 36.29 -2.58 15.50
N SER A 22 35.63 -1.46 15.60
CA SER A 22 34.68 -1.19 16.68
C SER A 22 33.41 -2.02 16.55
N ILE A 23 32.77 -2.30 17.69
CA ILE A 23 31.44 -2.94 17.72
C ILE A 23 30.40 -2.12 16.96
N ALA A 24 30.50 -0.79 17.07
CA ALA A 24 29.60 0.13 16.36
C ALA A 24 29.71 -0.03 14.85
N HIS A 25 30.94 -0.13 14.31
CA HIS A 25 31.15 -0.34 12.88
C HIS A 25 30.64 -1.71 12.41
N ARG A 26 30.89 -2.78 13.19
CA ARG A 26 30.34 -4.12 12.89
C ARG A 26 28.81 -4.11 12.84
N LYS A 27 28.17 -3.45 13.81
CA LYS A 27 26.72 -3.26 13.82
C LYS A 27 26.24 -2.46 12.62
N ALA A 28 26.94 -1.40 12.22
CA ALA A 28 26.61 -0.60 11.04
C ALA A 28 26.71 -1.42 9.74
N ARG A 29 27.77 -2.22 9.58
CA ARG A 29 27.89 -3.16 8.43
C ARG A 29 26.75 -4.15 8.38
N LEU A 30 26.39 -4.76 9.51
CA LEU A 30 25.29 -5.71 9.57
C LEU A 30 23.95 -5.03 9.24
N MET A 31 23.70 -3.84 9.78
CA MET A 31 22.51 -3.04 9.44
C MET A 31 22.46 -2.71 7.96
N ARG A 32 23.55 -2.28 7.34
CA ARG A 32 23.61 -2.03 5.89
C ARG A 32 23.25 -3.28 5.09
N ALA A 33 23.88 -4.41 5.38
CA ALA A 33 23.61 -5.66 4.70
C ALA A 33 22.14 -6.10 4.86
N MET A 34 21.52 -5.85 6.04
CA MET A 34 20.11 -6.14 6.27
C MET A 34 19.18 -5.16 5.55
N LEU A 35 19.55 -3.88 5.44
CA LEU A 35 18.78 -2.88 4.70
C LEU A 35 18.83 -3.13 3.17
N GLU A 36 19.96 -3.61 2.67
CA GLU A 36 20.16 -3.99 1.27
C GLU A 36 19.42 -5.29 0.91
N ARG A 37 19.33 -6.23 1.84
CA ARG A 37 18.54 -7.45 1.69
C ARG A 37 17.04 -7.13 1.85
N ASN A 38 16.29 -7.28 0.79
CA ASN A 38 14.88 -6.85 0.64
C ASN A 38 13.83 -7.51 1.58
N CYS A 39 14.22 -8.20 2.65
CA CYS A 39 13.32 -9.09 3.37
C CYS A 39 13.05 -8.71 4.84
N ILE A 40 13.66 -7.62 5.36
CA ILE A 40 13.59 -7.33 6.81
C ILE A 40 13.15 -5.89 7.06
N THR A 41 12.21 -5.69 8.00
CA THR A 41 11.77 -4.35 8.41
C THR A 41 12.79 -3.67 9.33
N GLN A 42 12.79 -2.32 9.38
CA GLN A 42 13.65 -1.60 10.32
C GLN A 42 13.44 -1.98 11.78
N ALA A 43 12.19 -2.32 12.16
CA ALA A 43 11.88 -2.78 13.50
C ALA A 43 12.55 -4.13 13.81
N GLU A 44 12.55 -5.05 12.84
CA GLU A 44 13.20 -6.33 12.97
C GLU A 44 14.73 -6.21 12.99
N ILE A 45 15.30 -5.32 12.15
CA ILE A 45 16.72 -4.99 12.18
C ILE A 45 17.11 -4.45 13.57
N ALA A 46 16.32 -3.52 14.10
CA ALA A 46 16.55 -2.92 15.42
C ALA A 46 16.58 -3.98 16.53
N ARG A 47 15.62 -4.91 16.50
CA ARG A 47 15.52 -6.01 17.48
C ARG A 47 16.73 -6.96 17.38
N ARG A 48 17.14 -7.37 16.17
CA ARG A 48 18.27 -8.30 15.96
C ARG A 48 19.63 -7.71 16.38
N ILE A 49 19.79 -6.38 16.24
CA ILE A 49 21.07 -5.73 16.53
C ILE A 49 21.10 -5.15 17.95
N GLY A 50 19.95 -5.10 18.64
CA GLY A 50 19.85 -4.52 19.98
C GLY A 50 19.99 -2.98 19.96
N VAL A 51 19.31 -2.33 19.03
CA VAL A 51 19.26 -0.85 18.91
C VAL A 51 17.83 -0.39 18.74
N THR A 52 17.59 0.92 18.82
CA THR A 52 16.25 1.48 18.58
C THR A 52 15.92 1.53 17.09
N ARG A 53 14.64 1.47 16.75
CA ARG A 53 14.17 1.64 15.37
C ARG A 53 14.61 3.00 14.79
N GLU A 54 14.61 4.04 15.62
CA GLU A 54 15.04 5.38 15.21
C GLU A 54 16.53 5.40 14.85
N HIS A 55 17.36 4.70 15.60
CA HIS A 55 18.78 4.56 15.25
C HIS A 55 18.98 3.90 13.88
N VAL A 56 18.21 2.83 13.59
CA VAL A 56 18.22 2.19 12.25
C VAL A 56 17.77 3.17 11.17
N ARG A 57 16.72 3.97 11.43
CA ARG A 57 16.21 4.98 10.48
C ARG A 57 17.27 6.05 10.19
N GLN A 58 17.93 6.58 11.23
CA GLN A 58 18.98 7.61 11.08
C GLN A 58 20.17 7.07 10.28
N LEU A 59 20.58 5.84 10.56
CA LEU A 59 21.66 5.22 9.81
C LEU A 59 21.28 4.95 8.35
N ALA A 60 20.06 4.51 8.10
CA ALA A 60 19.54 4.32 6.74
C ALA A 60 19.56 5.62 5.93
N LEU A 61 19.16 6.75 6.53
CA LEU A 61 19.25 8.07 5.90
C LEU A 61 20.69 8.43 5.55
N ARG A 62 21.64 8.24 6.47
CA ARG A 62 23.07 8.49 6.23
C ARG A 62 23.64 7.63 5.11
N MET A 63 23.15 6.41 4.97
CA MET A 63 23.52 5.47 3.90
C MET A 63 22.84 5.79 2.54
N GLY A 64 22.00 6.83 2.50
CA GLY A 64 21.33 7.27 1.27
C GLY A 64 20.07 6.47 0.90
N PHE A 65 19.49 5.73 1.85
CA PHE A 65 18.16 5.18 1.66
C PHE A 65 17.13 6.30 1.77
N ALA A 66 16.31 6.48 0.74
CA ALA A 66 15.30 7.54 0.69
C ALA A 66 14.38 7.48 1.93
N ASP A 67 14.18 8.63 2.58
CA ASP A 67 13.40 8.77 3.83
C ASP A 67 13.80 7.79 4.95
N GLY A 68 15.03 7.27 4.95
CA GLY A 68 15.48 6.26 5.88
C GLY A 68 14.75 4.93 5.79
N LYS A 69 14.01 4.68 4.70
CA LYS A 69 13.30 3.43 4.47
C LYS A 69 14.25 2.36 3.93
N SER A 70 14.04 1.12 4.34
CA SER A 70 14.74 -0.01 3.72
C SER A 70 14.27 -0.19 2.27
N ARG A 71 15.11 -0.81 1.44
CA ARG A 71 14.74 -1.15 0.05
C ARG A 71 13.43 -1.94 -0.04
N HIS A 72 13.19 -2.84 0.91
CA HIS A 72 11.92 -3.56 1.01
C HIS A 72 10.72 -2.62 1.21
N ALA A 73 10.85 -1.57 2.05
CA ALA A 73 9.78 -0.61 2.24
C ALA A 73 9.53 0.22 0.96
N ILE A 74 10.59 0.57 0.23
CA ILE A 74 10.49 1.26 -1.05
C ILE A 74 9.78 0.39 -2.08
N CYS A 75 10.23 -0.85 -2.29
CA CYS A 75 9.59 -1.81 -3.22
C CYS A 75 8.12 -2.05 -2.87
N ARG A 76 7.78 -2.13 -1.56
CA ARG A 76 6.39 -2.27 -1.13
C ARG A 76 5.55 -1.03 -1.45
N ILE A 77 6.12 0.17 -1.32
CA ILE A 77 5.45 1.42 -1.68
C ILE A 77 5.22 1.50 -3.18
N GLU A 78 6.24 1.16 -3.98
CA GLU A 78 6.16 1.15 -5.45
C GLU A 78 5.14 0.12 -5.94
N ARG A 79 5.17 -1.10 -5.40
CA ARG A 79 4.16 -2.11 -5.70
C ARG A 79 2.75 -1.61 -5.38
N ARG A 80 2.55 -1.03 -4.19
CA ARG A 80 1.25 -0.44 -3.83
C ARG A 80 0.84 0.70 -4.77
N ARG A 81 1.79 1.52 -5.22
CA ARG A 81 1.49 2.58 -6.20
C ARG A 81 1.00 1.99 -7.53
N LYS A 82 1.66 0.95 -8.03
CA LYS A 82 1.23 0.24 -9.25
C LYS A 82 -0.15 -0.39 -9.06
N GLU A 83 -0.35 -1.13 -7.97
CA GLU A 83 -1.64 -1.74 -7.65
C GLU A 83 -2.77 -0.70 -7.54
N MET A 84 -2.45 0.53 -7.09
CA MET A 84 -3.40 1.62 -6.95
C MET A 84 -3.61 2.45 -8.23
N ALA A 85 -2.79 2.27 -9.25
CA ALA A 85 -2.99 2.87 -10.57
C ALA A 85 -3.71 1.94 -11.54
N GLU A 86 -3.81 0.66 -11.23
CA GLU A 86 -4.32 -0.38 -12.12
C GLU A 86 -5.76 -0.15 -12.59
N PHE A 87 -6.60 0.42 -11.72
CA PHE A 87 -7.98 0.76 -12.09
C PHE A 87 -8.02 1.78 -13.24
N PHE A 88 -7.18 2.80 -13.17
CA PHE A 88 -7.14 3.85 -14.17
C PHE A 88 -6.61 3.33 -15.51
N VAL A 89 -5.56 2.50 -15.48
CA VAL A 89 -5.05 1.82 -16.68
C VAL A 89 -6.15 0.97 -17.33
N LYS A 90 -6.86 0.17 -16.54
CA LYS A 90 -7.97 -0.64 -17.06
C LYS A 90 -9.15 0.21 -17.58
N ALA A 91 -9.37 1.40 -17.03
CA ALA A 91 -10.37 2.32 -17.55
C ALA A 91 -9.94 2.86 -18.92
N GLU A 92 -8.69 3.28 -19.08
CA GLU A 92 -8.13 3.72 -20.37
C GLU A 92 -8.21 2.60 -21.42
N GLU A 93 -7.83 1.37 -21.07
CA GLU A 93 -7.93 0.18 -21.95
C GLU A 93 -9.36 -0.10 -22.43
N ARG A 94 -10.39 0.37 -21.69
CA ARG A 94 -11.80 0.28 -22.04
C ARG A 94 -12.34 1.50 -22.77
N GLY A 95 -11.48 2.46 -23.12
CA GLY A 95 -11.84 3.66 -23.88
C GLY A 95 -12.43 4.79 -23.04
N TYR A 96 -12.30 4.76 -21.72
CA TYR A 96 -12.68 5.90 -20.87
C TYR A 96 -11.60 6.99 -20.93
N GLN A 97 -12.02 8.25 -20.94
CA GLN A 97 -11.09 9.38 -20.80
C GLN A 97 -10.61 9.46 -19.35
N VAL A 98 -9.30 9.31 -19.14
CA VAL A 98 -8.69 9.34 -17.81
C VAL A 98 -7.71 10.51 -17.71
N GLU A 99 -7.98 11.42 -16.81
CA GLU A 99 -7.09 12.54 -16.48
C GLU A 99 -6.45 12.30 -15.12
N PRO A 100 -5.18 11.90 -15.06
CA PRO A 100 -4.50 11.60 -13.81
C PRO A 100 -4.38 12.83 -12.91
N LEU A 101 -4.80 12.73 -11.65
CA LEU A 101 -4.65 13.79 -10.65
C LEU A 101 -3.59 13.44 -9.61
N ARG A 102 -3.63 12.23 -9.07
CA ARG A 102 -2.69 11.70 -8.06
C ARG A 102 -2.62 10.18 -8.23
N PRO A 103 -1.62 9.48 -7.63
CA PRO A 103 -1.50 8.03 -7.77
C PRO A 103 -2.74 7.20 -7.38
N LYS A 104 -3.70 7.82 -6.69
CA LYS A 104 -4.92 7.16 -6.20
C LYS A 104 -6.20 7.78 -6.72
N SER A 105 -6.12 8.78 -7.54
CA SER A 105 -7.27 9.54 -8.03
C SER A 105 -7.02 10.08 -9.42
N ALA A 106 -8.05 10.04 -10.23
CA ALA A 106 -8.10 10.62 -11.57
C ALA A 106 -9.52 11.11 -11.83
N TYR A 107 -9.67 12.00 -12.78
CA TYR A 107 -10.98 12.23 -13.38
C TYR A 107 -11.19 11.20 -14.47
N ILE A 108 -12.35 10.53 -14.46
CA ILE A 108 -12.79 9.64 -15.52
C ILE A 108 -14.12 10.20 -16.05
N ASN A 109 -14.15 10.59 -17.32
CA ASN A 109 -15.29 11.26 -17.92
C ASN A 109 -15.79 12.45 -17.05
N GLY A 110 -14.86 13.25 -16.50
CA GLY A 110 -15.16 14.40 -15.64
C GLY A 110 -15.55 14.07 -14.19
N MET A 111 -15.71 12.80 -13.82
CA MET A 111 -16.03 12.36 -12.46
C MET A 111 -14.74 12.08 -11.67
N LEU A 112 -14.67 12.59 -10.44
CA LEU A 112 -13.54 12.34 -9.56
C LEU A 112 -13.57 10.90 -9.02
N CYS A 113 -12.73 10.06 -9.56
CA CYS A 113 -12.60 8.65 -9.19
C CYS A 113 -11.43 8.44 -8.23
N VAL A 114 -11.63 7.64 -7.19
CA VAL A 114 -10.60 7.29 -6.20
C VAL A 114 -10.47 5.78 -6.13
N GLN A 115 -9.24 5.27 -6.30
CA GLN A 115 -8.96 3.85 -6.12
C GLN A 115 -8.51 3.55 -4.69
N ARG A 116 -8.98 2.42 -4.16
CA ARG A 116 -8.63 1.85 -2.86
C ARG A 116 -8.34 0.35 -2.99
N LEU A 117 -7.81 -0.23 -1.94
CA LEU A 117 -7.64 -1.68 -1.81
C LEU A 117 -8.66 -2.19 -0.79
N ALA A 118 -9.41 -3.21 -1.15
CA ALA A 118 -10.21 -3.95 -0.19
C ALA A 118 -9.29 -4.83 0.68
N CYS A 119 -9.63 -4.95 1.95
CA CYS A 119 -8.83 -5.72 2.90
C CYS A 119 -9.67 -6.86 3.48
N TRP A 120 -9.09 -8.06 3.56
CA TRP A 120 -9.69 -9.15 4.32
C TRP A 120 -9.70 -8.83 5.81
N ARG A 121 -10.81 -9.14 6.46
CA ARG A 121 -10.95 -9.13 7.92
C ARG A 121 -11.55 -10.42 8.39
N GLU A 122 -11.06 -10.91 9.50
CA GLU A 122 -11.65 -12.03 10.22
C GLU A 122 -12.46 -11.47 11.41
N ILE A 123 -13.68 -11.91 11.54
CA ILE A 123 -14.56 -11.58 12.65
C ILE A 123 -14.92 -12.89 13.31
N ALA A 124 -14.66 -12.99 14.60
CA ALA A 124 -15.12 -14.12 15.42
C ALA A 124 -16.58 -13.85 15.82
N GLN A 125 -17.49 -14.71 15.41
CA GLN A 125 -18.91 -14.62 15.78
C GLN A 125 -19.41 -16.04 16.10
N GLY A 126 -20.00 -16.22 17.28
CA GLY A 126 -20.55 -17.52 17.70
C GLY A 126 -19.51 -18.66 17.74
N GLY A 127 -18.24 -18.38 18.07
CA GLY A 127 -17.16 -19.38 18.11
C GLY A 127 -16.54 -19.72 16.75
N HIS A 128 -17.10 -19.19 15.65
CA HIS A 128 -16.59 -19.38 14.30
C HIS A 128 -15.86 -18.13 13.79
N LYS A 129 -14.81 -18.34 13.02
CA LYS A 129 -14.11 -17.27 12.31
C LYS A 129 -14.72 -17.09 10.92
N HIS A 130 -15.27 -15.92 10.68
CA HIS A 130 -15.79 -15.55 9.36
C HIS A 130 -14.84 -14.56 8.69
N ARG A 131 -14.62 -14.74 7.40
CA ARG A 131 -13.75 -13.89 6.60
C ARG A 131 -14.57 -13.01 5.68
N TYR A 132 -14.41 -11.70 5.85
CA TYR A 132 -15.13 -10.70 5.07
C TYR A 132 -14.17 -9.75 4.38
N LEU A 133 -14.59 -9.19 3.25
CA LEU A 133 -13.93 -8.03 2.65
C LEU A 133 -14.39 -6.76 3.34
N SER A 134 -13.42 -5.96 3.74
CA SER A 134 -13.67 -4.64 4.32
C SER A 134 -13.28 -3.57 3.31
N VAL A 135 -14.23 -2.70 2.99
CA VAL A 135 -14.05 -1.50 2.18
C VAL A 135 -14.28 -0.28 3.06
N ARG A 136 -13.36 0.69 2.97
CA ARG A 136 -13.45 1.93 3.74
C ARG A 136 -13.72 3.09 2.81
N GLN A 137 -14.65 3.94 3.21
CA GLN A 137 -14.94 5.17 2.51
C GLN A 137 -13.66 6.05 2.43
N PRO A 138 -13.35 6.65 1.26
CA PRO A 138 -12.33 7.67 1.17
C PRO A 138 -12.67 8.88 2.05
N GLN A 139 -11.68 9.42 2.75
CA GLN A 139 -11.85 10.66 3.52
C GLN A 139 -11.86 11.92 2.63
N SER A 140 -11.32 11.81 1.41
CA SER A 140 -11.31 12.88 0.41
C SER A 140 -12.63 12.94 -0.35
N ARG A 141 -12.93 14.07 -1.00
CA ARG A 141 -14.01 14.17 -1.99
C ARG A 141 -13.81 13.13 -3.08
N PHE A 142 -14.89 12.54 -3.55
CA PHE A 142 -14.95 11.63 -4.68
C PHE A 142 -16.39 11.57 -5.21
N ASP A 143 -16.54 11.21 -6.46
CA ASP A 143 -17.83 10.90 -7.07
C ASP A 143 -17.99 9.38 -7.19
N ILE A 144 -16.90 8.69 -7.53
CA ILE A 144 -16.83 7.24 -7.64
C ILE A 144 -15.63 6.71 -6.85
N CYS A 145 -15.83 5.59 -6.17
CA CYS A 145 -14.75 4.86 -5.54
C CYS A 145 -14.66 3.44 -6.08
N ALA A 146 -13.46 3.05 -6.50
CA ALA A 146 -13.15 1.71 -6.96
C ALA A 146 -12.26 1.00 -5.93
N TRP A 147 -12.70 -0.15 -5.41
CA TRP A 147 -11.89 -0.99 -4.54
C TRP A 147 -11.38 -2.19 -5.32
N LYS A 148 -10.06 -2.30 -5.43
CA LYS A 148 -9.45 -3.52 -5.95
C LYS A 148 -9.67 -4.66 -4.95
N LEU A 149 -10.31 -5.71 -5.40
CA LEU A 149 -10.56 -6.94 -4.65
C LEU A 149 -9.32 -7.85 -4.68
N PRO A 150 -9.19 -8.80 -3.74
CA PRO A 150 -8.05 -9.73 -3.72
C PRO A 150 -7.91 -10.63 -4.93
N ASP A 151 -9.00 -10.88 -5.65
CA ASP A 151 -9.06 -11.64 -6.90
C ASP A 151 -8.71 -10.82 -8.15
N GLY A 152 -8.39 -9.53 -7.98
CA GLY A 152 -8.00 -8.61 -9.04
C GLY A 152 -9.14 -7.86 -9.71
N ARG A 153 -10.40 -8.19 -9.39
CA ARG A 153 -11.59 -7.45 -9.85
C ARG A 153 -11.74 -6.12 -9.11
N PHE A 154 -12.61 -5.26 -9.60
CA PHE A 154 -12.94 -3.99 -8.97
C PHE A 154 -14.39 -3.93 -8.54
N LEU A 155 -14.63 -3.50 -7.31
CA LEU A 155 -15.93 -3.04 -6.84
C LEU A 155 -16.00 -1.53 -7.12
N ILE A 156 -16.90 -1.11 -8.00
CA ILE A 156 -17.02 0.28 -8.48
C ILE A 156 -18.33 0.86 -7.95
N LEU A 157 -18.25 1.77 -6.99
CA LEU A 157 -19.44 2.34 -6.35
C LEU A 157 -19.49 3.86 -6.53
N PRO A 158 -20.63 4.42 -6.95
CA PRO A 158 -20.87 5.84 -6.87
C PRO A 158 -21.05 6.26 -5.40
N LYS A 159 -20.75 7.53 -5.12
CA LYS A 159 -20.73 8.11 -3.77
C LYS A 159 -22.04 7.91 -2.99
N ASN A 160 -23.18 8.02 -3.66
CA ASN A 160 -24.50 7.90 -3.04
C ASN A 160 -24.76 6.50 -2.46
N LEU A 161 -24.06 5.48 -2.92
CA LEU A 161 -24.16 4.12 -2.40
C LEU A 161 -23.18 3.85 -1.25
N VAL A 162 -22.14 4.66 -1.10
CA VAL A 162 -21.16 4.52 -0.01
C VAL A 162 -21.68 5.26 1.22
N ARG A 163 -22.64 4.68 1.92
CA ARG A 163 -23.38 5.34 3.02
C ARG A 163 -22.67 5.31 4.36
N VAL A 164 -21.73 4.41 4.56
CA VAL A 164 -21.06 4.20 5.85
C VAL A 164 -19.54 4.27 5.71
N ALA A 165 -18.89 4.75 6.77
CA ALA A 165 -17.43 4.92 6.80
C ALA A 165 -16.66 3.61 6.56
N GLN A 166 -17.28 2.48 6.89
CA GLN A 166 -16.73 1.16 6.63
C GLN A 166 -17.86 0.16 6.39
N THR A 167 -17.75 -0.61 5.32
CA THR A 167 -18.66 -1.70 5.00
C THR A 167 -17.89 -3.01 4.90
N THR A 168 -18.49 -4.09 5.33
CA THR A 168 -17.98 -5.45 5.13
C THR A 168 -18.96 -6.22 4.25
N PHE A 169 -18.46 -7.03 3.34
CA PHE A 169 -19.29 -7.91 2.52
C PHE A 169 -18.57 -9.22 2.21
N SER A 170 -19.36 -10.27 1.95
CA SER A 170 -18.83 -11.57 1.52
C SER A 170 -18.78 -11.64 0.00
N LEU A 171 -17.70 -12.20 -0.55
CA LEU A 171 -17.60 -12.54 -1.97
C LEU A 171 -18.23 -13.92 -2.27
N GLU A 172 -18.36 -14.76 -1.25
CA GLU A 172 -18.92 -16.12 -1.40
C GLU A 172 -20.45 -16.06 -1.39
N GLU A 173 -21.07 -16.83 -2.28
CA GLU A 173 -22.52 -16.98 -2.41
C GLU A 173 -23.16 -17.83 -1.30
N ARG A 174 -22.55 -17.97 -0.16
CA ARG A 174 -23.17 -18.75 0.91
C ARG A 174 -24.47 -18.08 1.33
N ASP A 175 -25.57 -18.76 1.02
CA ASP A 175 -26.89 -18.52 1.57
C ASP A 175 -26.85 -18.69 3.10
N HIS A 176 -26.47 -17.64 3.79
CA HIS A 176 -26.77 -17.56 5.20
C HIS A 176 -28.20 -17.06 5.34
N SER A 177 -29.11 -18.02 5.43
CA SER A 177 -30.49 -17.80 5.89
C SER A 177 -30.44 -17.11 7.28
N GLY A 178 -30.70 -15.83 7.31
CA GLY A 178 -30.85 -15.10 8.55
C GLY A 178 -30.15 -13.75 8.52
N THR A 179 -30.94 -12.72 8.32
CA THR A 179 -30.63 -11.30 8.22
C THR A 179 -30.01 -10.88 6.89
N ALA A 180 -30.85 -10.34 6.03
CA ALA A 180 -30.48 -9.62 4.82
C ALA A 180 -29.58 -8.44 5.20
N SER A 181 -28.30 -8.70 5.32
CA SER A 181 -27.28 -7.66 5.46
C SER A 181 -27.24 -6.90 4.14
N SER A 182 -27.24 -5.59 4.20
CA SER A 182 -27.13 -4.63 3.07
C SER A 182 -25.95 -4.89 2.11
N SER A 183 -25.18 -5.93 2.35
CA SER A 183 -23.99 -6.31 1.61
C SER A 183 -24.27 -6.97 0.24
N HIS A 184 -25.47 -7.54 0.05
CA HIS A 184 -25.83 -8.16 -1.25
C HIS A 184 -25.95 -7.15 -2.39
N HIS A 185 -26.33 -5.92 -2.11
CA HIS A 185 -26.47 -4.87 -3.11
C HIS A 185 -25.17 -4.44 -3.77
N TYR A 186 -23.99 -4.69 -3.16
CA TYR A 186 -22.72 -4.28 -3.74
C TYR A 186 -22.17 -5.26 -4.77
N ARG A 187 -22.63 -6.49 -4.81
CA ARG A 187 -22.12 -7.49 -5.76
C ARG A 187 -22.40 -7.12 -7.22
N GLU A 188 -23.53 -6.50 -7.50
CA GLU A 188 -23.89 -6.02 -8.82
C GLU A 188 -22.94 -4.93 -9.37
N TYR A 189 -22.15 -4.31 -8.50
CA TYR A 189 -21.17 -3.27 -8.83
C TYR A 189 -19.75 -3.82 -9.03
N ILE A 190 -19.56 -5.14 -8.91
CA ILE A 190 -18.26 -5.76 -9.23
C ILE A 190 -18.10 -5.76 -10.74
N GLU A 191 -17.00 -5.17 -11.23
CA GLU A 191 -16.72 -4.97 -12.66
C GLU A 191 -17.80 -4.21 -13.42
N ARG A 192 -18.64 -3.44 -12.74
CA ARG A 192 -19.68 -2.64 -13.37
C ARG A 192 -19.12 -1.30 -13.86
N TRP A 193 -18.38 -1.35 -14.94
CA TRP A 193 -17.71 -0.19 -15.55
C TRP A 193 -18.69 0.86 -16.06
N SER A 194 -19.92 0.51 -16.42
CA SER A 194 -20.97 1.44 -16.84
C SER A 194 -21.30 2.54 -15.82
N VAL A 195 -20.90 2.36 -14.55
CA VAL A 195 -21.00 3.40 -13.52
C VAL A 195 -20.15 4.64 -13.87
N LEU A 196 -19.12 4.47 -14.71
CA LEU A 196 -18.25 5.56 -15.19
C LEU A 196 -18.86 6.34 -16.38
N GLY A 197 -20.09 6.02 -16.77
CA GLY A 197 -20.70 6.53 -17.99
C GLY A 197 -20.33 5.69 -19.21
N GLU A 198 -20.58 6.23 -20.40
CA GLU A 198 -20.17 5.60 -21.65
C GLU A 198 -18.70 5.83 -21.93
N PRO A 199 -17.98 4.82 -22.47
CA PRO A 199 -16.63 5.06 -22.98
C PRO A 199 -16.71 6.18 -24.03
N GLY A 200 -15.88 7.19 -23.88
CA GLY A 200 -15.80 8.24 -24.91
C GLY A 200 -15.23 7.62 -26.16
N GLY A 201 -16.06 7.47 -27.17
CA GLY A 201 -15.55 7.19 -28.51
C GLY A 201 -14.57 8.30 -28.88
N ALA A 202 -13.36 7.94 -29.29
CA ALA A 202 -12.46 8.88 -29.93
C ALA A 202 -13.17 9.36 -31.22
N GLU A 203 -13.69 10.59 -31.23
CA GLU A 203 -13.97 11.33 -32.43
C GLU A 203 -12.67 11.77 -33.09
#